data_00bed7aad7ebd959599728bb4b421b56
#
_entry.id   00bed7aad7ebd959599728bb4b421b56
#
_cell.length_a   1.000
_cell.length_b   1.000
_cell.length_c   1.000
_cell.angle_alpha   90.00
_cell.angle_beta   90.00
_cell.angle_gamma   90.00
#
_symmetry.space_group_name_H-M   'P 1'
#
loop_
_entity.id
_entity.type
_entity.pdbx_description
1 polymer ?
#
loop_
_entity_poly.entity_id
_entity_poly.type
_entity_poly.pdbx_seq_one_letter_code
_entity_poly.pdbx_strand_id
1 'polypeptide(L)'
;MIALYLVLGTILGFVLSRSGAADYDFIQGMFLFTNLQLYGIMGVAVAFGVPGLWLLKRRGRTLLGRPLTIELKPFNRGNVAGSVLFGVGWSICGMCPAPILVNIGEGKLYACAALAGALIGAGVFGTLYARFQGLFELPALKVEPSKVRRVRL
;
A
#
# COMPACT_ATOMS: atom_id res chain seq x y z
N MET A 1 0.83 5.96 21.66
CA MET A 1 0.47 5.39 20.33
C MET A 1 1.47 5.81 19.25
N ILE A 2 1.81 7.10 19.13
CA ILE A 2 2.77 7.59 18.11
C ILE A 2 4.12 6.86 18.21
N ALA A 3 4.66 6.68 19.41
CA ALA A 3 5.92 5.97 19.62
C ALA A 3 5.89 4.52 19.08
N LEU A 4 4.78 3.80 19.25
CA LEU A 4 4.61 2.44 18.73
C LEU A 4 4.66 2.43 17.19
N TYR A 5 3.98 3.38 16.54
CA TYR A 5 4.00 3.49 15.08
C TYR A 5 5.39 3.87 14.55
N LEU A 6 6.12 4.74 15.27
CA LEU A 6 7.48 5.09 14.92
C LEU A 6 8.41 3.88 15.01
N VAL A 7 8.34 3.12 16.11
CA VAL A 7 9.17 1.91 16.28
C VAL A 7 8.85 0.88 15.21
N LEU A 8 7.57 0.58 14.96
CA LEU A 8 7.16 -0.38 13.92
C LEU A 8 7.57 0.09 12.53
N GLY A 9 7.41 1.38 12.24
CA GLY A 9 7.83 1.98 10.96
C GLY A 9 9.33 1.90 10.74
N THR A 10 10.13 2.17 11.78
CA THR A 10 11.59 2.07 11.73
C THR A 10 12.04 0.63 11.51
N ILE A 11 11.45 -0.32 12.23
CA ILE A 11 11.75 -1.75 12.05
C ILE A 11 11.40 -2.18 10.63
N LEU A 12 10.22 -1.81 10.12
CA LEU A 12 9.79 -2.15 8.77
C LEU A 12 10.73 -1.55 7.72
N GLY A 13 11.08 -0.26 7.85
CA GLY A 13 12.02 0.41 6.95
C GLY A 13 13.39 -0.26 6.96
N PHE A 14 13.92 -0.60 8.12
CA PHE A 14 15.19 -1.30 8.25
C PHE A 14 15.16 -2.69 7.60
N VAL A 15 14.09 -3.46 7.82
CA VAL A 15 13.94 -4.79 7.21
C VAL A 15 13.84 -4.68 5.70
N LEU A 16 13.08 -3.72 5.16
CA LEU A 16 12.96 -3.50 3.71
C LEU A 16 14.29 -3.09 3.09
N SER A 17 15.05 -2.21 3.74
CA SER A 17 16.38 -1.79 3.28
C SER A 17 17.35 -2.98 3.26
N ARG A 18 17.42 -3.74 4.35
CA ARG A 18 18.37 -4.89 4.47
C ARG A 18 18.00 -6.10 3.63
N SER A 19 16.72 -6.26 3.29
CA SER A 19 16.25 -7.38 2.45
C SER A 19 16.47 -7.15 0.95
N GLY A 20 16.89 -5.95 0.54
CA GLY A 20 16.98 -5.57 -0.87
C GLY A 20 15.62 -5.40 -1.56
N ALA A 21 14.51 -5.53 -0.83
CA ALA A 21 13.16 -5.43 -1.39
C ALA A 21 12.82 -4.01 -1.90
N ALA A 22 13.63 -3.02 -1.52
CA ALA A 22 13.53 -1.65 -2.00
C ALA A 22 14.38 -1.38 -3.24
N ASP A 23 15.32 -2.25 -3.59
CA ASP A 23 16.23 -2.06 -4.71
C ASP A 23 15.58 -2.44 -6.04
N TYR A 24 15.77 -1.56 -7.04
CA TYR A 24 15.23 -1.76 -8.38
C TYR A 24 15.77 -3.01 -9.06
N ASP A 25 17.06 -3.31 -8.88
CA ASP A 25 17.71 -4.48 -9.47
C ASP A 25 17.10 -5.79 -8.99
N PHE A 26 16.71 -5.87 -7.71
CA PHE A 26 16.01 -7.04 -7.18
C PHE A 26 14.61 -7.20 -7.76
N ILE A 27 13.89 -6.09 -7.96
CA ILE A 27 12.56 -6.08 -8.58
C ILE A 27 12.67 -6.50 -10.04
N GLN A 28 13.64 -5.95 -10.77
CA GLN A 28 13.91 -6.33 -12.16
C GLN A 28 14.30 -7.81 -12.26
N GLY A 29 15.19 -8.30 -11.37
CA GLY A 29 15.59 -9.70 -11.30
C GLY A 29 14.42 -10.66 -11.03
N MET A 30 13.41 -10.20 -10.29
CA MET A 30 12.17 -10.94 -10.09
C MET A 30 11.42 -11.15 -11.43
N PHE A 31 11.24 -10.10 -12.22
CA PHE A 31 10.56 -10.19 -13.53
C PHE A 31 11.34 -11.03 -14.55
N LEU A 32 12.66 -11.00 -14.48
CA LEU A 32 13.53 -11.82 -15.33
C LEU A 32 13.71 -13.25 -14.81
N PHE A 33 13.06 -13.63 -13.71
CA PHE A 33 13.21 -14.93 -13.05
C PHE A 33 14.65 -15.28 -12.66
N THR A 34 15.54 -14.30 -12.59
CA THR A 34 16.94 -14.48 -12.18
C THR A 34 17.11 -14.49 -10.67
N ASN A 35 16.18 -13.86 -9.94
CA ASN A 35 16.22 -13.80 -8.48
C ASN A 35 14.86 -14.14 -7.87
N LEU A 36 14.80 -15.25 -7.13
CA LEU A 36 13.59 -15.76 -6.48
C LEU A 36 13.38 -15.20 -5.06
N GLN A 37 14.32 -14.40 -4.55
CA GLN A 37 14.28 -13.92 -3.18
C GLN A 37 12.99 -13.09 -2.89
N LEU A 38 12.60 -12.23 -3.82
CA LEU A 38 11.44 -11.38 -3.65
C LEU A 38 10.12 -12.19 -3.66
N TYR A 39 10.05 -13.24 -4.49
CA TYR A 39 8.94 -14.20 -4.44
C TYR A 39 8.88 -14.93 -3.11
N GLY A 40 10.05 -15.30 -2.53
CA GLY A 40 10.13 -15.89 -1.20
C GLY A 40 9.59 -14.96 -0.11
N ILE A 41 9.99 -13.69 -0.12
CA ILE A 41 9.52 -12.68 0.83
C ILE A 41 8.00 -12.50 0.73
N MET A 42 7.46 -12.35 -0.49
CA MET A 42 6.03 -12.23 -0.72
C MET A 42 5.28 -13.50 -0.30
N GLY A 43 5.79 -14.68 -0.65
CA GLY A 43 5.21 -15.96 -0.27
C GLY A 43 5.12 -16.15 1.25
N VAL A 44 6.19 -15.85 1.95
CA VAL A 44 6.23 -15.90 3.42
C VAL A 44 5.25 -14.89 4.03
N ALA A 45 5.22 -13.65 3.52
CA ALA A 45 4.28 -12.64 3.99
C ALA A 45 2.82 -13.08 3.84
N VAL A 46 2.46 -13.70 2.71
CA VAL A 46 1.13 -14.25 2.49
C VAL A 46 0.87 -15.46 3.38
N ALA A 47 1.84 -16.39 3.50
CA ALA A 47 1.72 -17.60 4.30
C ALA A 47 1.47 -17.32 5.78
N PHE A 48 2.05 -16.25 6.32
CA PHE A 48 1.81 -15.81 7.71
C PHE A 48 0.64 -14.82 7.82
N GLY A 49 0.42 -13.98 6.82
CA GLY A 49 -0.63 -12.97 6.82
C GLY A 49 -2.03 -13.58 6.75
N VAL A 50 -2.23 -14.57 5.88
CA VAL A 50 -3.55 -15.22 5.71
C VAL A 50 -4.03 -15.92 6.99
N PRO A 51 -3.26 -16.84 7.61
CA PRO A 51 -3.69 -17.46 8.85
C PRO A 51 -3.77 -16.48 10.02
N GLY A 52 -2.90 -15.47 10.06
CA GLY A 52 -2.97 -14.39 11.06
C GLY A 52 -4.29 -13.62 10.96
N LEU A 53 -4.68 -13.22 9.76
CA LEU A 53 -5.95 -12.52 9.53
C LEU A 53 -7.15 -13.42 9.80
N TRP A 54 -7.08 -14.70 9.43
CA TRP A 54 -8.12 -15.68 9.69
C TRP A 54 -8.33 -15.90 11.20
N LEU A 55 -7.24 -16.00 11.97
CA LEU A 55 -7.30 -16.14 13.41
C LEU A 55 -7.90 -14.89 14.08
N LEU A 56 -7.49 -13.69 13.58
CA LEU A 56 -8.04 -12.42 14.05
C LEU A 56 -9.55 -12.32 13.77
N LYS A 57 -9.96 -12.75 12.58
CA LYS A 57 -11.36 -12.79 12.18
C LYS A 57 -12.17 -13.78 13.01
N ARG A 58 -11.61 -14.93 13.36
CA ARG A 58 -12.24 -15.91 14.26
C ARG A 58 -12.44 -15.38 15.67
N ARG A 59 -11.49 -14.59 16.19
CA ARG A 59 -11.61 -13.97 17.51
C ARG A 59 -12.57 -12.77 17.53
N GLY A 60 -12.95 -12.21 16.40
CA GLY A 60 -13.87 -11.08 16.26
C GLY A 60 -13.44 -9.78 16.95
N ARG A 61 -12.25 -9.76 17.53
CA ARG A 61 -11.69 -8.62 18.28
C ARG A 61 -10.25 -8.39 17.87
N THR A 62 -9.89 -7.13 17.70
CA THR A 62 -8.50 -6.71 17.53
C THR A 62 -7.74 -6.93 18.85
N LEU A 63 -6.41 -7.06 18.83
CA LEU A 63 -5.55 -7.13 20.03
C LEU A 63 -5.81 -5.97 21.02
N LEU A 64 -6.34 -4.86 20.54
CA LEU A 64 -6.75 -3.69 21.33
C LEU A 64 -8.22 -3.75 21.82
N GLY A 65 -8.92 -4.88 21.71
CA GLY A 65 -10.28 -5.06 22.20
C GLY A 65 -11.39 -4.40 21.36
N ARG A 66 -11.05 -3.79 20.21
CA ARG A 66 -12.04 -3.17 19.32
C ARG A 66 -12.72 -4.24 18.45
N PRO A 67 -14.04 -4.13 18.19
CA PRO A 67 -14.72 -5.05 17.27
C PRO A 67 -14.13 -4.90 15.87
N LEU A 68 -13.77 -6.03 15.26
CA LEU A 68 -13.23 -6.09 13.91
C LEU A 68 -14.40 -6.14 12.91
N THR A 69 -14.81 -5.00 12.40
CA THR A 69 -15.78 -4.90 11.30
C THR A 69 -15.01 -4.79 9.98
N ILE A 70 -15.00 -5.87 9.21
CA ILE A 70 -14.43 -5.89 7.85
C ILE A 70 -15.60 -5.66 6.90
N GLU A 71 -15.76 -4.45 6.40
CA GLU A 71 -16.71 -4.15 5.35
C GLU A 71 -16.16 -4.66 4.00
N LEU A 72 -16.83 -5.62 3.41
CA LEU A 72 -16.54 -6.07 2.05
C LEU A 72 -17.05 -5.00 1.07
N LYS A 73 -16.12 -4.33 0.39
CA LYS A 73 -16.50 -3.40 -0.67
C LYS A 73 -17.06 -4.16 -1.87
N PRO A 74 -18.17 -3.71 -2.46
CA PRO A 74 -18.72 -4.31 -3.67
C PRO A 74 -17.69 -4.19 -4.82
N PHE A 75 -17.64 -5.23 -5.64
CA PHE A 75 -16.78 -5.25 -6.82
C PHE A 75 -17.39 -4.34 -7.89
N ASN A 76 -16.70 -3.26 -8.24
CA ASN A 76 -17.13 -2.29 -9.23
C ASN A 76 -16.25 -2.38 -10.49
N ARG A 77 -16.81 -2.02 -11.65
CA ARG A 77 -16.06 -1.94 -12.92
C ARG A 77 -14.84 -1.03 -12.83
N GLY A 78 -14.90 0.01 -12.01
CA GLY A 78 -13.78 0.89 -11.70
C GLY A 78 -12.58 0.19 -11.06
N ASN A 79 -12.80 -0.92 -10.33
CA ASN A 79 -11.69 -1.69 -9.75
C ASN A 79 -10.82 -2.33 -10.83
N VAL A 80 -11.43 -2.84 -11.91
CA VAL A 80 -10.69 -3.45 -13.02
C VAL A 80 -9.86 -2.40 -13.76
N ALA A 81 -10.49 -1.29 -14.15
CA ALA A 81 -9.79 -0.20 -14.85
C ALA A 81 -8.67 0.39 -13.98
N GLY A 82 -8.92 0.61 -12.69
CA GLY A 82 -7.94 1.10 -11.73
C GLY A 82 -6.77 0.12 -11.52
N SER A 83 -7.04 -1.18 -11.47
CA SER A 83 -6.00 -2.21 -11.34
C SER A 83 -5.10 -2.28 -12.57
N VAL A 84 -5.67 -2.16 -13.77
CA VAL A 84 -4.89 -2.13 -15.02
C VAL A 84 -4.00 -0.89 -15.05
N LEU A 85 -4.55 0.28 -14.76
CA LEU A 85 -3.78 1.54 -14.73
C LEU A 85 -2.68 1.50 -13.68
N PHE A 86 -2.98 0.96 -12.50
CA PHE A 86 -1.99 0.76 -11.44
C PHE A 86 -0.88 -0.21 -11.89
N GLY A 87 -1.23 -1.32 -12.53
CA GLY A 87 -0.27 -2.30 -13.02
C GLY A 87 0.69 -1.70 -14.07
N VAL A 88 0.17 -0.90 -15.01
CA VAL A 88 1.00 -0.17 -15.98
C VAL A 88 1.93 0.82 -15.29
N GLY A 89 1.42 1.63 -14.37
CA GLY A 89 2.24 2.57 -13.60
C GLY A 89 3.32 1.88 -12.77
N TRP A 90 2.96 0.77 -12.13
CA TRP A 90 3.89 -0.02 -11.32
C TRP A 90 4.99 -0.69 -12.17
N SER A 91 4.65 -1.20 -13.36
CA SER A 91 5.65 -1.80 -14.26
C SER A 91 6.67 -0.79 -14.78
N ILE A 92 6.29 0.48 -14.90
CA ILE A 92 7.20 1.57 -15.32
C ILE A 92 8.05 2.03 -14.14
N CYS A 93 7.44 2.23 -12.98
CA CYS A 93 8.12 2.77 -11.79
C CYS A 93 8.93 1.70 -11.02
N GLY A 94 8.47 0.44 -11.03
CA GLY A 94 9.09 -0.68 -10.31
C GLY A 94 9.10 -0.51 -8.78
N MET A 95 8.35 0.44 -8.24
CA MET A 95 8.40 0.76 -6.81
C MET A 95 7.01 0.88 -6.19
N CYS A 96 6.90 0.34 -4.96
CA CYS A 96 5.76 0.59 -4.09
C CYS A 96 6.03 1.83 -3.20
N PRO A 97 5.00 2.45 -2.61
CA PRO A 97 5.18 3.64 -1.77
C PRO A 97 6.17 3.47 -0.60
N ALA A 98 6.20 2.30 0.03
CA ALA A 98 7.13 2.05 1.14
C ALA A 98 8.60 1.97 0.67
N PRO A 99 8.97 1.20 -0.36
CA PRO A 99 10.29 1.27 -0.99
C PRO A 99 10.72 2.66 -1.45
N ILE A 100 9.82 3.50 -1.95
CA ILE A 100 10.16 4.88 -2.32
C ILE A 100 10.71 5.64 -1.11
N LEU A 101 10.04 5.55 0.04
CA LEU A 101 10.49 6.23 1.27
C LEU A 101 11.80 5.66 1.80
N VAL A 102 12.02 4.35 1.70
CA VAL A 102 13.28 3.69 2.09
C VAL A 102 14.42 4.18 1.21
N ASN A 103 14.24 4.21 -0.12
CA ASN A 103 15.25 4.67 -1.06
C ASN A 103 15.61 6.16 -0.87
N ILE A 104 14.62 7.00 -0.50
CA ILE A 104 14.90 8.41 -0.13
C ILE A 104 15.76 8.45 1.15
N GLY A 105 15.44 7.62 2.14
CA GLY A 105 16.23 7.50 3.37
C GLY A 105 17.65 6.99 3.14
N GLU A 106 17.87 6.19 2.10
CA GLU A 106 19.19 5.74 1.64
C GLU A 106 19.94 6.77 0.78
N GLY A 107 19.32 7.93 0.49
CA GLY A 107 19.91 8.99 -0.30
C GLY A 107 19.81 8.80 -1.82
N LYS A 108 18.97 7.89 -2.29
CA LYS A 108 18.77 7.62 -3.71
C LYS A 108 17.82 8.66 -4.33
N LEU A 109 18.37 9.66 -5.02
CA LEU A 109 17.62 10.81 -5.55
C LEU A 109 16.52 10.46 -6.57
N TYR A 110 16.65 9.36 -7.31
CA TYR A 110 15.61 8.93 -8.27
C TYR A 110 14.27 8.60 -7.58
N ALA A 111 14.31 8.22 -6.30
CA ALA A 111 13.11 7.94 -5.53
C ALA A 111 12.28 9.22 -5.25
N CYS A 112 12.91 10.39 -5.22
CA CYS A 112 12.21 11.67 -5.11
C CYS A 112 11.34 11.95 -6.34
N ALA A 113 11.81 11.60 -7.54
CA ALA A 113 11.02 11.73 -8.77
C ALA A 113 9.81 10.79 -8.75
N ALA A 114 10.00 9.54 -8.27
CA ALA A 114 8.91 8.58 -8.10
C ALA A 114 7.87 9.07 -7.09
N LEU A 115 8.30 9.66 -5.97
CA LEU A 115 7.41 10.25 -4.97
C LEU A 115 6.61 11.42 -5.55
N ALA A 116 7.30 12.34 -6.26
CA ALA A 116 6.64 13.48 -6.91
C ALA A 116 5.59 13.00 -7.92
N GLY A 117 5.93 12.02 -8.77
CA GLY A 117 5.01 11.40 -9.71
C GLY A 117 3.79 10.77 -9.03
N ALA A 118 4.00 10.06 -7.93
CA ALA A 118 2.92 9.44 -7.16
C ALA A 118 1.97 10.49 -6.54
N LEU A 119 2.52 11.58 -5.98
CA LEU A 119 1.73 12.67 -5.40
C LEU A 119 0.94 13.45 -6.47
N ILE A 120 1.58 13.76 -7.60
CA ILE A 120 0.91 14.43 -8.72
C ILE A 120 -0.19 13.51 -9.28
N GLY A 121 0.11 12.23 -9.51
CA GLY A 121 -0.87 11.26 -9.99
C GLY A 121 -2.08 11.10 -9.07
N ALA A 122 -1.85 11.02 -7.76
CA ALA A 122 -2.91 10.96 -6.77
C ALA A 122 -3.75 12.26 -6.74
N GLY A 123 -3.10 13.43 -6.86
CA GLY A 123 -3.77 14.73 -6.93
C GLY A 123 -4.64 14.86 -8.19
N VAL A 124 -4.08 14.54 -9.35
CA VAL A 124 -4.81 14.55 -10.63
C VAL A 124 -5.99 13.58 -10.59
N PHE A 125 -5.78 12.35 -10.10
CA PHE A 125 -6.87 11.39 -9.95
C PHE A 125 -7.96 11.91 -9.02
N GLY A 126 -7.58 12.53 -7.89
CA GLY A 126 -8.54 13.12 -6.94
C GLY A 126 -9.42 14.20 -7.57
N THR A 127 -8.83 15.07 -8.42
CA THR A 127 -9.60 16.13 -9.11
C THR A 127 -10.47 15.59 -10.26
N LEU A 128 -9.99 14.56 -10.96
CA LEU A 128 -10.73 13.93 -12.05
C LEU A 128 -11.76 12.90 -11.55
N TYR A 129 -11.65 12.47 -10.30
CA TYR A 129 -12.52 11.43 -9.71
C TYR A 129 -14.01 11.74 -9.90
N ALA A 130 -14.40 12.99 -9.71
CA ALA A 130 -15.79 13.44 -9.90
C ALA A 130 -16.30 13.22 -11.34
N ARG A 131 -15.43 13.33 -12.35
CA ARG A 131 -15.77 13.05 -13.76
C ARG A 131 -15.82 11.55 -14.06
N PHE A 132 -14.90 10.78 -13.48
CA PHE A 132 -14.85 9.33 -13.68
C PHE A 132 -15.93 8.59 -12.89
N GLN A 133 -16.47 9.18 -11.83
CA GLN A 133 -17.53 8.62 -11.01
C GLN A 133 -18.78 8.26 -11.83
N GLY A 134 -19.18 9.12 -12.79
CA GLY A 134 -20.31 8.84 -13.66
C GLY A 134 -20.04 7.78 -14.73
N LEU A 135 -18.79 7.62 -15.16
CA LEU A 135 -18.43 6.71 -16.25
C LEU A 135 -18.19 5.26 -15.77
N PHE A 136 -17.70 5.08 -14.54
CA PHE A 136 -17.31 3.79 -13.99
C PHE A 136 -18.15 3.32 -12.79
N GLU A 137 -19.31 3.97 -12.55
CA GLU A 137 -20.17 3.67 -11.40
C GLU A 137 -19.40 3.60 -10.06
N LEU A 138 -18.43 4.49 -9.89
CA LEU A 138 -17.61 4.53 -8.69
C LEU A 138 -18.47 4.96 -7.49
N PRO A 139 -18.29 4.37 -6.31
CA PRO A 139 -19.02 4.76 -5.13
C PRO A 139 -18.74 6.23 -4.81
N ALA A 140 -19.79 7.00 -4.49
CA ALA A 140 -19.65 8.37 -4.08
C ALA A 140 -18.63 8.45 -2.92
N LEU A 141 -17.64 9.34 -3.03
CA LEU A 141 -16.77 9.68 -1.91
C LEU A 141 -17.66 10.36 -0.85
N LYS A 142 -18.33 9.57 -0.02
CA LYS A 142 -18.92 10.06 1.21
C LYS A 142 -17.74 10.43 2.12
N VAL A 143 -17.25 11.65 1.96
CA VAL A 143 -16.48 12.31 3.01
C VAL A 143 -17.50 12.56 4.10
N GLU A 144 -17.68 11.58 4.98
CA GLU A 144 -18.48 11.77 6.19
C GLU A 144 -17.66 12.66 7.14
N PRO A 145 -18.01 13.97 7.27
CA PRO A 145 -17.23 14.89 8.10
C PRO A 145 -17.35 14.56 9.60
N SER A 146 -18.14 13.56 9.97
CA SER A 146 -18.55 13.34 11.35
C SER A 146 -17.74 12.31 12.13
N LYS A 147 -16.74 11.62 11.55
CA LYS A 147 -15.93 10.63 12.29
C LYS A 147 -14.48 11.03 12.53
N VAL A 148 -14.12 12.28 12.35
CA VAL A 148 -12.93 12.83 13.02
C VAL A 148 -13.32 13.07 14.46
N ARG A 149 -13.53 12.00 15.21
CA ARG A 149 -13.62 12.07 16.67
C ARG A 149 -12.28 12.64 17.13
N ARG A 150 -12.32 13.92 17.55
CA ARG A 150 -11.20 14.60 18.21
C ARG A 150 -10.60 13.61 19.22
N VAL A 151 -9.42 13.13 18.93
CA VAL A 151 -8.58 12.50 19.93
C VAL A 151 -8.21 13.64 20.86
N ARG A 152 -8.93 13.79 21.96
CA ARG A 152 -8.47 14.64 23.07
C ARG A 152 -7.20 13.97 23.58
N LEU A 153 -6.16 14.74 23.55
CA LEU A 153 -4.87 14.47 24.19
C LEU A 153 -5.07 14.31 25.69
#